data_a494b78d3e4330549d4628b5dd3c06b9
#
_entry.id   a494b78d3e4330549d4628b5dd3c06b9
#
_cell.length_a   1.000
_cell.length_b   1.000
_cell.length_c   1.000
_cell.angle_alpha   90.00
_cell.angle_beta   90.00
_cell.angle_gamma   90.00
#
_symmetry.space_group_name_H-M   'P 1'
#
loop_
_entity.id
_entity.type
_entity.pdbx_description
1 polymer ?
#
loop_
_entity_poly.entity_id
_entity_poly.type
_entity_poly.pdbx_seq_one_letter_code
_entity_poly.pdbx_strand_id
1 'polypeptide(L)'
;MSNADVYTKKLIALLQDFTQDWDNEFEGEMGRSTKLLGDLSFESIDIIQLIVAIQEEVVGAKLPFEKLLMRDGRYVDDLSIGQIADFLAQNAQG
;
A
#
# COMPACT_ATOMS: atom_id res chain seq x y z
N MET A 1 8.61 -18.79 -2.42
CA MET A 1 7.78 -17.60 -2.25
C MET A 1 8.64 -16.36 -2.36
N SER A 2 8.14 -15.35 -3.04
CA SER A 2 8.89 -14.11 -3.16
C SER A 2 8.60 -13.21 -1.97
N ASN A 3 9.51 -12.25 -1.71
CA ASN A 3 9.26 -11.27 -0.67
C ASN A 3 8.01 -10.43 -0.98
N ALA A 4 7.74 -10.21 -2.26
CA ALA A 4 6.55 -9.46 -2.67
C ALA A 4 5.27 -10.17 -2.22
N ASP A 5 5.24 -11.50 -2.25
CA ASP A 5 4.07 -12.25 -1.78
C ASP A 5 3.86 -12.06 -0.29
N VAL A 6 4.95 -12.07 0.48
CA VAL A 6 4.87 -11.85 1.93
C VAL A 6 4.33 -10.46 2.22
N TYR A 7 4.87 -9.45 1.52
CA TYR A 7 4.41 -8.07 1.72
C TYR A 7 2.99 -7.87 1.25
N THR A 8 2.58 -8.56 0.18
CA THR A 8 1.19 -8.49 -0.28
C THR A 8 0.23 -8.93 0.84
N LYS A 9 0.54 -10.03 1.49
CA LYS A 9 -0.29 -10.54 2.59
C LYS A 9 -0.31 -9.59 3.76
N LYS A 10 0.84 -9.03 4.12
CA LYS A 10 0.93 -8.07 5.22
C LYS A 10 0.15 -6.79 4.90
N LEU A 11 0.23 -6.32 3.67
CA LEU A 11 -0.51 -5.13 3.24
C LEU A 11 -2.00 -5.36 3.27
N ILE A 12 -2.46 -6.52 2.83
CA ILE A 12 -3.88 -6.84 2.85
C ILE A 12 -4.39 -6.82 4.28
N ALA A 13 -3.66 -7.45 5.20
CA ALA A 13 -4.05 -7.46 6.61
C ALA A 13 -4.08 -6.05 7.19
N LEU A 14 -3.08 -5.23 6.87
CA LEU A 14 -3.02 -3.85 7.34
C LEU A 14 -4.17 -3.03 6.78
N LEU A 15 -4.47 -3.19 5.49
CA LEU A 15 -5.55 -2.44 4.86
C LEU A 15 -6.91 -2.85 5.38
N GLN A 16 -7.11 -4.12 5.68
CA GLN A 16 -8.37 -4.57 6.28
C GLN A 16 -8.58 -3.93 7.64
N ASP A 17 -7.52 -3.84 8.42
CA ASP A 17 -7.58 -3.19 9.73
C ASP A 17 -7.76 -1.67 9.58
N PHE A 18 -7.04 -1.10 8.62
CA PHE A 18 -7.05 0.34 8.38
C PHE A 18 -8.42 0.85 7.96
N THR A 19 -9.16 0.04 7.19
CA THR A 19 -10.45 0.43 6.64
C THR A 19 -11.66 -0.15 7.38
N GLN A 20 -11.43 -0.85 8.47
CA GLN A 20 -12.51 -1.57 9.15
C GLN A 20 -13.63 -0.65 9.64
N ASP A 21 -13.30 0.59 9.99
CA ASP A 21 -14.29 1.55 10.46
C ASP A 21 -14.80 2.47 9.35
N TRP A 22 -14.34 2.25 8.13
CA TRP A 22 -14.77 3.08 7.00
C TRP A 22 -16.11 2.62 6.49
N ASP A 23 -16.91 3.58 6.06
CA ASP A 23 -18.17 3.30 5.37
C ASP A 23 -17.85 2.98 3.91
N ASN A 24 -17.08 1.94 3.73
CA ASN A 24 -16.51 1.56 2.45
C ASN A 24 -17.28 0.36 1.90
N GLU A 25 -17.77 0.49 0.68
CA GLU A 25 -18.57 -0.55 0.06
C GLU A 25 -17.76 -1.49 -0.82
N PHE A 26 -16.44 -1.56 -0.60
CA PHE A 26 -15.62 -2.48 -1.38
C PHE A 26 -16.04 -3.91 -1.05
N GLU A 27 -16.63 -4.56 -2.03
CA GLU A 27 -17.03 -5.96 -1.93
C GLU A 27 -16.03 -6.80 -2.69
N GLY A 28 -15.59 -7.87 -2.08
CA GLY A 28 -14.63 -8.76 -2.69
C GLY A 28 -13.36 -8.82 -1.87
N GLU A 29 -12.44 -9.61 -2.35
CA GLU A 29 -11.17 -9.81 -1.66
C GLU A 29 -10.12 -8.85 -2.19
N MET A 30 -9.33 -8.30 -1.28
CA MET A 30 -8.19 -7.48 -1.64
C MET A 30 -7.11 -8.38 -2.21
N GLY A 31 -6.48 -7.93 -3.28
CA GLY A 31 -5.40 -8.67 -3.92
C GLY A 31 -4.40 -7.70 -4.51
N ARG A 32 -3.44 -8.24 -5.27
CA ARG A 32 -2.39 -7.43 -5.87
C ARG A 32 -2.94 -6.36 -6.81
N SER A 33 -4.04 -6.62 -7.47
CA SER A 33 -4.62 -5.67 -8.42
C SER A 33 -5.58 -4.68 -7.77
N THR A 34 -5.85 -4.81 -6.48
CA THR A 34 -6.72 -3.88 -5.78
C THR A 34 -6.06 -2.50 -5.72
N LYS A 35 -6.79 -1.48 -6.13
CA LYS A 35 -6.29 -0.12 -6.21
C LYS A 35 -6.76 0.70 -5.02
N LEU A 36 -5.87 1.51 -4.47
CA LEU A 36 -6.18 2.28 -3.26
C LEU A 36 -7.24 3.34 -3.53
N LEU A 37 -7.09 4.10 -4.60
CA LEU A 37 -8.04 5.17 -4.90
C LEU A 37 -9.28 4.64 -5.62
N GLY A 38 -9.07 3.86 -6.68
CA GLY A 38 -10.18 3.37 -7.50
C GLY A 38 -11.08 2.37 -6.80
N ASP A 39 -10.48 1.44 -6.03
CA ASP A 39 -11.24 0.37 -5.39
C ASP A 39 -11.56 0.64 -3.93
N LEU A 40 -10.61 1.21 -3.19
CA LEU A 40 -10.76 1.42 -1.75
C LEU A 40 -11.15 2.84 -1.38
N SER A 41 -11.24 3.73 -2.36
CA SER A 41 -11.67 5.12 -2.16
C SER A 41 -10.76 5.91 -1.22
N PHE A 42 -9.46 5.63 -1.26
CA PHE A 42 -8.49 6.38 -0.48
C PHE A 42 -8.36 7.80 -1.02
N GLU A 43 -8.09 8.73 -0.11
CA GLU A 43 -7.72 10.09 -0.47
C GLU A 43 -6.22 10.27 -0.25
N SER A 44 -5.67 11.40 -0.69
CA SER A 44 -4.23 11.64 -0.55
C SER A 44 -3.76 11.56 0.89
N ILE A 45 -4.54 12.09 1.81
CA ILE A 45 -4.19 12.05 3.24
C ILE A 45 -4.17 10.61 3.74
N ASP A 46 -5.07 9.77 3.23
CA ASP A 46 -5.13 8.38 3.64
C ASP A 46 -3.89 7.62 3.18
N ILE A 47 -3.39 7.94 1.99
CA ILE A 47 -2.17 7.32 1.48
C ILE A 47 -0.98 7.67 2.37
N ILE A 48 -0.89 8.93 2.80
CA ILE A 48 0.19 9.37 3.69
C ILE A 48 0.12 8.61 5.01
N GLN A 49 -1.06 8.47 5.58
CA GLN A 49 -1.25 7.73 6.82
C GLN A 49 -0.91 6.25 6.65
N LEU A 50 -1.27 5.68 5.50
CA LEU A 50 -0.93 4.29 5.20
C LEU A 50 0.58 4.10 5.11
N ILE A 51 1.28 5.02 4.47
CA ILE A 51 2.73 4.95 4.35
C ILE A 51 3.38 4.95 5.74
N VAL A 52 2.92 5.82 6.62
CA VAL A 52 3.45 5.86 8.00
C VAL A 52 3.20 4.52 8.70
N ALA A 53 2.00 3.96 8.55
CA ALA A 53 1.67 2.68 9.15
C ALA A 53 2.54 1.55 8.58
N ILE A 54 2.78 1.57 7.28
CA ILE A 54 3.65 0.56 6.65
C ILE A 54 5.06 0.64 7.23
N GLN A 55 5.60 1.85 7.36
CA GLN A 55 6.94 2.02 7.89
C GLN A 55 7.05 1.55 9.34
N GLU A 56 6.01 1.75 10.13
CA GLU A 56 6.03 1.36 11.53
C GLU A 56 5.70 -0.11 11.77
N GLU A 57 4.73 -0.64 11.04
CA GLU A 57 4.18 -1.96 11.35
C GLU A 57 4.64 -3.07 10.41
N VAL A 58 5.04 -2.73 9.20
CA VAL A 58 5.42 -3.74 8.21
C VAL A 58 6.92 -3.86 8.07
N VAL A 59 7.62 -2.74 7.88
CA VAL A 59 9.05 -2.79 7.61
C VAL A 59 9.93 -2.27 8.76
N GLY A 60 9.40 -1.45 9.64
CA GLY A 60 10.17 -0.93 10.77
C GLY A 60 11.28 0.04 10.36
N ALA A 61 11.18 0.67 9.22
CA ALA A 61 12.20 1.57 8.71
C ALA A 61 11.60 2.56 7.74
N LYS A 62 12.30 3.67 7.53
CA LYS A 62 11.88 4.65 6.53
C LYS A 62 12.37 4.21 5.16
N LEU A 63 11.49 4.34 4.17
CA LEU A 63 11.80 3.98 2.79
C LEU A 63 11.52 5.18 1.89
N PRO A 64 12.15 5.22 0.69
CA PRO A 64 11.95 6.34 -0.25
C PRO A 64 10.62 6.22 -0.98
N PHE A 65 9.51 6.35 -0.25
CA PHE A 65 8.17 6.21 -0.83
C PHE A 65 7.88 7.24 -1.92
N GLU A 66 8.59 8.36 -1.94
CA GLU A 66 8.43 9.33 -3.02
C GLU A 66 8.74 8.72 -4.37
N LYS A 67 9.61 7.71 -4.43
CA LYS A 67 9.91 7.00 -5.68
C LYS A 67 8.72 6.18 -6.15
N LEU A 68 7.89 5.74 -5.23
CA LEU A 68 6.68 4.99 -5.55
C LEU A 68 5.52 5.91 -5.90
N LEU A 69 5.41 7.02 -5.17
CA LEU A 69 4.28 7.93 -5.30
C LEU A 69 4.41 8.88 -6.49
N MET A 70 5.63 9.12 -6.96
CA MET A 70 5.86 10.07 -8.04
C MET A 70 6.53 9.38 -9.22
N ARG A 71 6.11 9.77 -10.42
CA ARG A 71 6.72 9.28 -11.64
C ARG A 71 6.81 10.46 -12.60
N ASP A 72 8.03 10.69 -13.12
CA ASP A 72 8.29 11.79 -14.06
C ASP A 72 7.88 13.15 -13.49
N GLY A 73 8.11 13.35 -12.20
CA GLY A 73 7.82 14.63 -11.55
C GLY A 73 6.36 14.85 -11.20
N ARG A 74 5.52 13.82 -11.35
CA ARG A 74 4.09 13.93 -11.04
C ARG A 74 3.65 12.77 -10.15
N TYR A 75 2.64 13.02 -9.34
CA TYR A 75 2.03 11.96 -8.55
C TYR A 75 1.36 10.94 -9.47
N VAL A 76 1.50 9.66 -9.11
CA VAL A 76 0.80 8.61 -9.84
C VAL A 76 -0.71 8.75 -9.64
N ASP A 77 -1.48 8.32 -10.64
CA ASP A 77 -2.94 8.43 -10.57
C ASP A 77 -3.54 7.47 -9.56
N ASP A 78 -2.90 6.35 -9.34
CA ASP A 78 -3.39 5.34 -8.41
C ASP A 78 -2.25 4.39 -8.07
N LEU A 79 -2.44 3.60 -7.01
CA LEU A 79 -1.49 2.57 -6.62
C LEU A 79 -2.24 1.29 -6.30
N SER A 80 -1.72 0.17 -6.78
CA SER A 80 -2.26 -1.13 -6.39
C SER A 80 -1.46 -1.70 -5.22
N ILE A 81 -2.08 -2.65 -4.52
CA ILE A 81 -1.40 -3.36 -3.43
C ILE A 81 -0.13 -4.03 -3.95
N GLY A 82 -0.19 -4.62 -5.15
CA GLY A 82 0.97 -5.27 -5.74
C GLY A 82 2.12 -4.33 -6.00
N GLN A 83 1.84 -3.10 -6.45
CA GLN A 83 2.88 -2.11 -6.68
C GLN A 83 3.59 -1.75 -5.37
N ILE A 84 2.83 -1.57 -4.31
CA ILE A 84 3.41 -1.28 -3.00
C ILE A 84 4.23 -2.47 -2.51
N ALA A 85 3.70 -3.69 -2.64
CA ALA A 85 4.41 -4.89 -2.21
C ALA A 85 5.72 -5.07 -2.96
N ASP A 86 5.72 -4.84 -4.27
CA ASP A 86 6.94 -4.93 -5.07
C ASP A 86 7.98 -3.88 -4.64
N PHE A 87 7.51 -2.67 -4.35
CA PHE A 87 8.38 -1.61 -3.85
C PHE A 87 9.01 -2.01 -2.52
N LEU A 88 8.21 -2.56 -1.61
CA LEU A 88 8.73 -3.00 -0.31
C LEU A 88 9.75 -4.12 -0.48
N ALA A 89 9.49 -5.05 -1.37
CA ALA A 89 10.39 -6.17 -1.62
C ALA A 89 11.74 -5.68 -2.17
N GLN A 90 11.73 -4.59 -2.95
CA GLN A 90 12.95 -4.04 -3.53
C GLN A 90 13.73 -3.18 -2.54
N ASN A 91 13.07 -2.53 -1.61
CA ASN A 91 13.70 -1.50 -0.78
C ASN A 91 13.81 -1.85 0.70
N ALA A 92 13.04 -2.80 1.18
CA ALA A 92 13.00 -3.14 2.60
C ALA A 92 13.84 -4.36 2.94
N GLN A 93 14.91 -4.57 2.24
CA GLN A 93 15.78 -5.71 2.48
C GLN A 93 16.71 -5.42 3.64
N GLY A 94 16.54 -6.20 4.65
CA GLY A 94 17.43 -6.12 5.78
C GLY A 94 18.75 -6.79 5.50
#